data_b782e497230e1341cd5bf99746c6987d
#
_entry.id   b782e497230e1341cd5bf99746c6987d
#
_cell.length_a   1.000
_cell.length_b   1.000
_cell.length_c   1.000
_cell.angle_alpha   90.00
_cell.angle_beta   90.00
_cell.angle_gamma   90.00
#
_symmetry.space_group_name_H-M   'P 1'
#
loop_
_entity.id
_entity.type
_entity.pdbx_description
1 polymer ?
#
loop_
_entity_poly.entity_id
_entity_poly.type
_entity_poly.pdbx_seq_one_letter_code
_entity_poly.pdbx_strand_id
1 'polypeptide(L)'
;MFLFAVVTFGATQDTKIEHKFEPGFISIGDESIPFRLYSPPVATSESPKPLLIFLHGAGERGADNKSQLNHFPLRWFREPHLGERHDAFIFVPQCPRGEWWNAVKRNDKQEFVMDIEKPVSTSLLAVEKKIFELIENPAIDKSRIYLTGLSMGGYGSWYLAHRHPNLFAGVVPICGGCDISFAQKFAEANLPIWTIHGDADKIIKVERSREIVHALRKAGGNITYTEIPNVGHNSWYFAYGPNGVMEWLFGQRNLNVED
;
A
#
# COMPACT_ATOMS: atom_id res chain seq x y z
N MET A 1 -2.71 -40.31 17.19
CA MET A 1 -3.51 -40.06 15.98
C MET A 1 -4.33 -38.79 16.16
N PHE A 2 -3.64 -37.61 16.10
CA PHE A 2 -4.28 -36.29 16.13
C PHE A 2 -3.38 -35.33 15.39
N LEU A 3 -3.49 -35.26 14.07
CA LEU A 3 -2.78 -34.25 13.26
C LEU A 3 -3.39 -34.17 11.85
N PHE A 4 -4.64 -33.71 11.69
CA PHE A 4 -5.17 -33.42 10.35
C PHE A 4 -6.37 -32.46 10.31
N ALA A 5 -6.72 -31.77 11.42
CA ALA A 5 -7.92 -30.92 11.45
C ALA A 5 -7.65 -29.41 11.33
N VAL A 6 -6.40 -28.94 11.44
CA VAL A 6 -6.11 -27.49 11.51
C VAL A 6 -5.91 -26.86 10.13
N VAL A 7 -5.46 -27.64 9.13
CA VAL A 7 -5.12 -27.08 7.79
C VAL A 7 -6.35 -26.79 6.94
N THR A 8 -7.44 -27.54 7.12
CA THR A 8 -8.66 -27.38 6.30
C THR A 8 -9.53 -26.20 6.71
N PHE A 9 -9.52 -25.79 7.97
CA PHE A 9 -10.36 -24.69 8.46
C PHE A 9 -9.86 -23.31 7.97
N GLY A 10 -8.56 -23.09 7.93
CA GLY A 10 -7.96 -21.85 7.42
C GLY A 10 -8.22 -21.67 5.91
N ALA A 11 -8.01 -22.72 5.12
CA ALA A 11 -8.15 -22.65 3.66
C ALA A 11 -9.60 -22.38 3.21
N THR A 12 -10.61 -22.90 3.92
CA THR A 12 -12.02 -22.65 3.60
C THR A 12 -12.49 -21.26 4.01
N GLN A 13 -11.88 -20.68 5.06
CA GLN A 13 -12.18 -19.31 5.48
C GLN A 13 -11.56 -18.30 4.49
N ASP A 14 -10.36 -18.56 3.99
CA ASP A 14 -9.68 -17.72 3.03
C ASP A 14 -10.41 -17.64 1.69
N THR A 15 -10.90 -18.74 1.18
CA THR A 15 -11.73 -18.75 -0.04
C THR A 15 -13.01 -17.94 0.14
N LYS A 16 -13.68 -18.00 1.29
CA LYS A 16 -14.86 -17.17 1.58
C LYS A 16 -14.54 -15.67 1.63
N ILE A 17 -13.39 -15.29 2.15
CA ILE A 17 -12.93 -13.88 2.19
C ILE A 17 -12.54 -13.41 0.79
N GLU A 18 -11.86 -14.24 0.02
CA GLU A 18 -11.48 -13.95 -1.36
C GLU A 18 -12.67 -13.54 -2.24
N HIS A 19 -13.82 -14.21 -2.05
CA HIS A 19 -15.07 -13.91 -2.77
C HIS A 19 -15.68 -12.53 -2.44
N LYS A 20 -15.25 -11.87 -1.35
CA LYS A 20 -15.67 -10.50 -1.04
C LYS A 20 -14.99 -9.47 -1.95
N PHE A 21 -13.86 -9.83 -2.55
CA PHE A 21 -13.13 -8.98 -3.46
C PHE A 21 -13.50 -9.30 -4.91
N GLU A 22 -14.19 -8.40 -5.56
CA GLU A 22 -14.56 -8.54 -6.98
C GLU A 22 -13.32 -8.50 -7.88
N PRO A 23 -13.15 -9.47 -8.78
CA PRO A 23 -12.05 -9.47 -9.72
C PRO A 23 -12.30 -8.48 -10.86
N GLY A 24 -11.25 -7.81 -11.32
CA GLY A 24 -11.28 -6.93 -12.47
C GLY A 24 -9.93 -6.85 -13.17
N PHE A 25 -9.90 -6.12 -14.28
CA PHE A 25 -8.71 -5.87 -15.07
C PHE A 25 -8.65 -4.41 -15.50
N ILE A 26 -7.44 -3.87 -15.56
CA ILE A 26 -7.17 -2.52 -16.06
C ILE A 26 -6.43 -2.65 -17.38
N SER A 27 -7.06 -2.20 -18.46
CA SER A 27 -6.40 -2.14 -19.76
C SER A 27 -5.56 -0.88 -19.88
N ILE A 28 -4.31 -1.05 -20.29
CA ILE A 28 -3.36 0.03 -20.54
C ILE A 28 -2.47 -0.36 -21.74
N GLY A 29 -2.66 0.30 -22.88
CA GLY A 29 -2.11 -0.17 -24.15
C GLY A 29 -2.57 -1.62 -24.43
N ASP A 30 -1.64 -2.48 -24.77
CA ASP A 30 -1.88 -3.91 -25.02
C ASP A 30 -1.83 -4.78 -23.75
N GLU A 31 -1.57 -4.17 -22.61
CA GLU A 31 -1.46 -4.88 -21.33
C GLU A 31 -2.77 -4.88 -20.55
N SER A 32 -2.96 -5.92 -19.74
CA SER A 32 -4.11 -6.11 -18.86
C SER A 32 -3.64 -6.45 -17.45
N ILE A 33 -3.78 -5.50 -16.54
CA ILE A 33 -3.32 -5.62 -15.16
C ILE A 33 -4.49 -6.08 -14.28
N PRO A 34 -4.41 -7.25 -13.64
CA PRO A 34 -5.46 -7.74 -12.78
C PRO A 34 -5.54 -6.93 -11.47
N PHE A 35 -6.75 -6.83 -10.94
CA PHE A 35 -6.98 -6.27 -9.61
C PHE A 35 -8.13 -6.96 -8.88
N ARG A 36 -8.20 -6.74 -7.58
CA ARG A 36 -9.32 -7.07 -6.71
C ARG A 36 -9.85 -5.80 -6.05
N LEU A 37 -11.16 -5.68 -5.97
CA LEU A 37 -11.84 -4.55 -5.32
C LEU A 37 -12.86 -5.05 -4.31
N TYR A 38 -12.74 -4.64 -3.07
CA TYR A 38 -13.81 -4.74 -2.10
C TYR A 38 -14.59 -3.42 -2.05
N SER A 39 -15.90 -3.53 -2.14
CA SER A 39 -16.83 -2.41 -1.99
C SER A 39 -17.68 -2.64 -0.73
N PRO A 40 -17.66 -1.73 0.26
CA PRO A 40 -18.47 -1.91 1.45
C PRO A 40 -19.97 -1.77 1.10
N PRO A 41 -20.83 -2.68 1.59
CA PRO A 41 -22.24 -2.75 1.19
C PRO A 41 -23.07 -1.53 1.63
N VAL A 42 -22.56 -0.75 2.59
CA VAL A 42 -23.25 0.44 3.14
C VAL A 42 -22.76 1.75 2.51
N ALA A 43 -21.86 1.68 1.53
CA ALA A 43 -21.37 2.87 0.86
C ALA A 43 -22.40 3.41 -0.14
N THR A 44 -22.77 4.67 0.02
CA THR A 44 -23.68 5.40 -0.88
C THR A 44 -23.16 6.83 -1.10
N SER A 45 -23.76 7.58 -2.03
CA SER A 45 -23.45 9.00 -2.21
C SER A 45 -23.76 9.87 -0.98
N GLU A 46 -24.75 9.47 -0.16
CA GLU A 46 -25.12 10.15 1.08
C GLU A 46 -24.25 9.72 2.27
N SER A 47 -23.55 8.60 2.16
CA SER A 47 -22.64 8.06 3.17
C SER A 47 -21.37 7.52 2.53
N PRO A 48 -20.55 8.39 1.91
CA PRO A 48 -19.35 7.96 1.19
C PRO A 48 -18.30 7.39 2.14
N LYS A 49 -17.58 6.39 1.64
CA LYS A 49 -16.57 5.63 2.41
C LYS A 49 -15.16 5.90 1.88
N PRO A 50 -14.14 5.75 2.74
CA PRO A 50 -12.74 5.86 2.33
C PRO A 50 -12.38 4.88 1.20
N LEU A 51 -11.33 5.22 0.45
CA LEU A 51 -10.65 4.31 -0.48
C LEU A 51 -9.24 4.00 0.05
N LEU A 52 -8.95 2.72 0.26
CA LEU A 52 -7.63 2.24 0.62
C LEU A 52 -7.01 1.50 -0.56
N ILE A 53 -5.84 1.96 -0.99
CA ILE A 53 -5.02 1.30 -2.01
C ILE A 53 -3.94 0.49 -1.32
N PHE A 54 -3.81 -0.80 -1.66
CA PHE A 54 -2.77 -1.68 -1.15
C PHE A 54 -1.87 -2.19 -2.27
N LEU A 55 -0.57 -1.90 -2.19
CA LEU A 55 0.46 -2.39 -3.10
C LEU A 55 1.23 -3.55 -2.45
N HIS A 56 1.14 -4.73 -3.05
CA HIS A 56 1.77 -5.95 -2.55
C HIS A 56 3.29 -6.00 -2.77
N GLY A 57 3.96 -6.95 -2.13
CA GLY A 57 5.38 -7.22 -2.27
C GLY A 57 5.74 -8.01 -3.54
N ALA A 58 7.03 -8.28 -3.73
CA ALA A 58 7.51 -8.98 -4.93
C ALA A 58 7.05 -10.45 -5.02
N GLY A 59 6.69 -11.06 -3.88
CA GLY A 59 6.23 -12.46 -3.81
C GLY A 59 4.85 -12.69 -4.43
N GLU A 60 3.99 -11.67 -4.45
CA GLU A 60 2.61 -11.74 -4.90
C GLU A 60 2.44 -11.34 -6.38
N ARG A 61 3.55 -11.09 -7.09
CA ARG A 61 3.53 -10.79 -8.53
C ARG A 61 2.97 -11.96 -9.33
N GLY A 62 2.17 -11.66 -10.32
CA GLY A 62 1.55 -12.68 -11.17
C GLY A 62 0.43 -12.17 -12.05
N ALA A 63 -0.39 -13.11 -12.52
CA ALA A 63 -1.61 -12.85 -13.29
C ALA A 63 -2.77 -13.74 -12.82
N ASP A 64 -2.63 -14.37 -11.65
CA ASP A 64 -3.63 -15.26 -11.09
C ASP A 64 -4.82 -14.50 -10.46
N ASN A 65 -4.70 -13.18 -10.35
CA ASN A 65 -5.66 -12.29 -9.71
C ASN A 65 -6.08 -12.78 -8.31
N LYS A 66 -5.14 -13.37 -7.56
CA LYS A 66 -5.37 -13.98 -6.25
C LYS A 66 -4.25 -13.71 -5.27
N SER A 67 -2.99 -13.91 -5.67
CA SER A 67 -1.83 -13.83 -4.79
C SER A 67 -1.67 -12.45 -4.13
N GLN A 68 -2.11 -11.36 -4.78
CA GLN A 68 -2.08 -10.00 -4.23
C GLN A 68 -2.97 -9.81 -2.98
N LEU A 69 -3.90 -10.73 -2.71
CA LEU A 69 -4.72 -10.70 -1.51
C LEU A 69 -3.99 -11.19 -0.26
N ASN A 70 -2.85 -11.83 -0.42
CA ASN A 70 -2.04 -12.28 0.70
C ASN A 70 -1.63 -11.10 1.60
N HIS A 71 -1.25 -11.41 2.84
CA HIS A 71 -0.87 -10.45 3.88
C HIS A 71 -2.04 -9.55 4.29
N PHE A 72 -2.05 -8.27 3.92
CA PHE A 72 -3.00 -7.29 4.45
C PHE A 72 -4.45 -7.52 4.02
N PRO A 73 -4.82 -7.71 2.73
CA PRO A 73 -6.24 -7.75 2.34
C PRO A 73 -7.04 -8.89 2.99
N LEU A 74 -6.44 -10.09 3.11
CA LEU A 74 -7.10 -11.19 3.82
C LEU A 74 -7.21 -10.93 5.33
N ARG A 75 -6.25 -10.26 5.95
CA ARG A 75 -6.29 -9.88 7.36
C ARG A 75 -7.42 -8.90 7.67
N TRP A 76 -7.78 -8.03 6.73
CA TRP A 76 -8.87 -7.06 6.88
C TRP A 76 -10.16 -7.71 7.38
N PHE A 77 -10.47 -8.91 6.90
CA PHE A 77 -11.68 -9.63 7.30
C PHE A 77 -11.47 -10.66 8.40
N ARG A 78 -10.24 -11.01 8.72
CA ARG A 78 -9.91 -11.96 9.78
C ARG A 78 -9.74 -11.29 11.13
N GLU A 79 -9.33 -10.05 11.12
CA GLU A 79 -8.92 -9.33 12.31
C GLU A 79 -9.91 -8.19 12.59
N PRO A 80 -10.75 -8.29 13.65
CA PRO A 80 -11.81 -7.30 13.95
C PRO A 80 -11.31 -5.86 14.08
N HIS A 81 -10.08 -5.69 14.57
CA HIS A 81 -9.47 -4.36 14.69
C HIS A 81 -9.19 -3.67 13.35
N LEU A 82 -9.28 -4.40 12.22
CA LEU A 82 -9.16 -3.84 10.87
C LEU A 82 -10.55 -3.58 10.26
N GLY A 83 -11.20 -4.62 9.76
CA GLY A 83 -12.41 -4.48 8.94
C GLY A 83 -13.67 -4.05 9.69
N GLU A 84 -13.81 -4.38 10.98
CA GLU A 84 -14.98 -3.96 11.77
C GLU A 84 -14.91 -2.48 12.19
N ARG A 85 -13.70 -1.92 12.31
CA ARG A 85 -13.50 -0.52 12.69
C ARG A 85 -13.51 0.45 11.52
N HIS A 86 -13.13 -0.03 10.33
CA HIS A 86 -12.83 0.81 9.18
C HIS A 86 -13.57 0.30 7.93
N ASP A 87 -14.74 0.84 7.70
CA ASP A 87 -15.55 0.50 6.53
C ASP A 87 -15.07 1.29 5.31
N ALA A 88 -14.35 0.62 4.39
CA ALA A 88 -13.67 1.27 3.28
C ALA A 88 -13.69 0.41 2.01
N PHE A 89 -13.67 1.06 0.84
CA PHE A 89 -13.26 0.40 -0.39
C PHE A 89 -11.79 -0.01 -0.29
N ILE A 90 -11.46 -1.22 -0.78
CA ILE A 90 -10.07 -1.69 -0.79
C ILE A 90 -9.71 -2.10 -2.21
N PHE A 91 -8.80 -1.36 -2.81
CA PHE A 91 -8.29 -1.61 -4.16
C PHE A 91 -6.93 -2.31 -4.09
N VAL A 92 -6.83 -3.48 -4.71
CA VAL A 92 -5.67 -4.38 -4.64
C VAL A 92 -5.25 -4.80 -6.05
N PRO A 93 -4.41 -4.02 -6.75
CA PRO A 93 -3.87 -4.40 -8.04
C PRO A 93 -2.83 -5.51 -7.92
N GLN A 94 -2.59 -6.26 -8.99
CA GLN A 94 -1.51 -7.25 -9.05
C GLN A 94 -0.47 -6.87 -10.11
N CYS A 95 0.75 -6.64 -9.67
CA CYS A 95 1.89 -6.39 -10.53
C CYS A 95 2.30 -7.69 -11.28
N PRO A 96 2.54 -7.66 -12.58
CA PRO A 96 2.97 -8.83 -13.34
C PRO A 96 4.32 -9.39 -12.90
N ARG A 97 4.59 -10.65 -13.24
CA ARG A 97 5.92 -11.24 -13.06
C ARG A 97 6.96 -10.50 -13.88
N GLY A 98 8.11 -10.25 -13.27
CA GLY A 98 9.21 -9.55 -13.95
C GLY A 98 9.15 -8.02 -13.82
N GLU A 99 8.01 -7.46 -13.40
CA GLU A 99 7.85 -6.02 -13.19
C GLU A 99 7.98 -5.61 -11.72
N TRP A 100 8.04 -4.30 -11.52
CA TRP A 100 7.98 -3.60 -10.23
C TRP A 100 6.95 -2.47 -10.32
N TRP A 101 6.41 -2.03 -9.17
CA TRP A 101 5.54 -0.85 -9.13
C TRP A 101 6.22 0.43 -9.64
N ASN A 102 7.52 0.53 -9.41
CA ASN A 102 8.38 1.57 -9.94
C ASN A 102 9.74 0.97 -10.28
N ALA A 103 10.52 1.64 -11.10
CA ALA A 103 11.84 1.16 -11.43
C ALA A 103 12.76 1.20 -10.20
N VAL A 104 13.50 0.11 -10.01
CA VAL A 104 14.55 -0.01 -9.00
C VAL A 104 15.83 -0.50 -9.67
N LYS A 105 16.97 -0.09 -9.10
CA LYS A 105 18.30 -0.57 -9.48
C LYS A 105 19.08 -1.01 -8.26
N ARG A 106 20.21 -1.65 -8.47
CA ARG A 106 21.17 -1.90 -7.40
C ARG A 106 22.22 -0.80 -7.41
N ASN A 107 22.51 -0.26 -6.23
CA ASN A 107 23.64 0.67 -6.05
C ASN A 107 24.98 -0.10 -5.97
N ASP A 108 26.08 0.62 -5.80
CA ASP A 108 27.44 0.03 -5.70
C ASP A 108 27.58 -0.96 -4.52
N LYS A 109 26.75 -0.82 -3.50
CA LYS A 109 26.67 -1.76 -2.35
C LYS A 109 25.73 -2.94 -2.59
N GLN A 110 25.24 -3.12 -3.81
CA GLN A 110 24.25 -4.15 -4.19
C GLN A 110 22.91 -4.05 -3.44
N GLU A 111 22.55 -2.86 -2.95
CA GLU A 111 21.29 -2.58 -2.28
C GLU A 111 20.25 -2.06 -3.28
N PHE A 112 18.99 -2.40 -3.05
CA PHE A 112 17.90 -1.85 -3.85
C PHE A 112 17.71 -0.37 -3.57
N VAL A 113 17.70 0.43 -4.64
CA VAL A 113 17.39 1.86 -4.63
C VAL A 113 16.39 2.19 -5.73
N MET A 114 15.60 3.23 -5.53
CA MET A 114 14.68 3.73 -6.55
C MET A 114 15.47 4.27 -7.75
N ASP A 115 15.03 3.95 -8.97
CA ASP A 115 15.61 4.48 -10.20
C ASP A 115 14.67 5.52 -10.81
N ILE A 116 14.85 6.77 -10.40
CA ILE A 116 14.00 7.89 -10.82
C ILE A 116 14.25 8.36 -12.25
N GLU A 117 15.33 7.89 -12.89
CA GLU A 117 15.65 8.21 -14.29
C GLU A 117 14.86 7.33 -15.27
N LYS A 118 14.32 6.22 -14.80
CA LYS A 118 13.50 5.33 -15.61
C LYS A 118 12.06 5.82 -15.70
N PRO A 119 11.38 5.56 -16.83
CA PRO A 119 9.97 5.86 -16.97
C PRO A 119 9.15 5.10 -15.91
N VAL A 120 7.97 5.64 -15.62
CA VAL A 120 6.95 4.98 -14.77
C VAL A 120 6.59 3.63 -15.37
N SER A 121 6.48 2.60 -14.53
CA SER A 121 6.08 1.27 -14.99
C SER A 121 4.64 1.26 -15.50
N THR A 122 4.35 0.40 -16.47
CA THR A 122 2.99 0.18 -16.96
C THR A 122 2.05 -0.22 -15.82
N SER A 123 2.52 -1.06 -14.91
CA SER A 123 1.74 -1.48 -13.72
C SER A 123 1.33 -0.29 -12.86
N LEU A 124 2.22 0.67 -12.60
CA LEU A 124 1.86 1.82 -11.77
C LEU A 124 0.95 2.80 -12.52
N LEU A 125 1.15 2.99 -13.82
CA LEU A 125 0.24 3.79 -14.66
C LEU A 125 -1.17 3.20 -14.68
N ALA A 126 -1.29 1.88 -14.72
CA ALA A 126 -2.57 1.19 -14.60
C ALA A 126 -3.23 1.44 -13.23
N VAL A 127 -2.45 1.38 -12.15
CA VAL A 127 -2.93 1.72 -10.79
C VAL A 127 -3.44 3.15 -10.74
N GLU A 128 -2.68 4.11 -11.24
CA GLU A 128 -3.10 5.53 -11.31
C GLU A 128 -4.41 5.70 -12.07
N LYS A 129 -4.49 5.14 -13.28
CA LYS A 129 -5.71 5.17 -14.08
C LYS A 129 -6.91 4.67 -13.29
N LYS A 130 -6.78 3.52 -12.63
CA LYS A 130 -7.89 2.93 -11.86
C LYS A 130 -8.25 3.73 -10.62
N ILE A 131 -7.30 4.33 -9.93
CA ILE A 131 -7.60 5.23 -8.80
C ILE A 131 -8.45 6.40 -9.27
N PHE A 132 -8.07 7.07 -10.39
CA PHE A 132 -8.83 8.18 -10.93
C PHE A 132 -10.23 7.77 -11.42
N GLU A 133 -10.39 6.57 -11.96
CA GLU A 133 -11.72 6.04 -12.28
C GLU A 133 -12.56 5.78 -11.01
N LEU A 134 -11.96 5.22 -9.98
CA LEU A 134 -12.66 4.88 -8.72
C LEU A 134 -13.15 6.12 -7.98
N ILE A 135 -12.36 7.19 -7.92
CA ILE A 135 -12.74 8.41 -7.20
C ILE A 135 -13.85 9.22 -7.89
N GLU A 136 -14.24 8.86 -9.11
CA GLU A 136 -15.46 9.41 -9.75
C GLU A 136 -16.76 8.77 -9.20
N ASN A 137 -16.64 7.68 -8.44
CA ASN A 137 -17.79 7.09 -7.75
C ASN A 137 -18.17 7.97 -6.55
N PRO A 138 -19.39 8.54 -6.50
CA PRO A 138 -19.82 9.41 -5.41
C PRO A 138 -19.93 8.70 -4.04
N ALA A 139 -19.90 7.37 -4.02
CA ALA A 139 -19.82 6.60 -2.77
C ALA A 139 -18.41 6.54 -2.18
N ILE A 140 -17.39 7.12 -2.84
CA ILE A 140 -16.02 7.23 -2.34
C ILE A 140 -15.77 8.65 -1.83
N ASP A 141 -15.33 8.75 -0.58
CA ASP A 141 -14.93 10.02 0.05
C ASP A 141 -13.56 10.45 -0.45
N LYS A 142 -13.51 11.42 -1.34
CA LYS A 142 -12.28 11.94 -1.95
C LYS A 142 -11.32 12.56 -0.92
N SER A 143 -11.82 12.99 0.24
CA SER A 143 -11.00 13.50 1.34
C SER A 143 -10.31 12.39 2.16
N ARG A 144 -10.67 11.12 1.91
CA ARG A 144 -10.15 9.95 2.63
C ARG A 144 -9.63 8.86 1.69
N ILE A 145 -8.66 9.22 0.86
CA ILE A 145 -7.94 8.29 -0.02
C ILE A 145 -6.62 7.93 0.64
N TYR A 146 -6.40 6.66 0.91
CA TYR A 146 -5.25 6.15 1.63
C TYR A 146 -4.41 5.22 0.78
N LEU A 147 -3.11 5.22 1.03
CA LEU A 147 -2.15 4.37 0.32
C LEU A 147 -1.25 3.62 1.31
N THR A 148 -1.14 2.32 1.12
CA THR A 148 -0.17 1.51 1.86
C THR A 148 0.41 0.42 0.96
N GLY A 149 1.57 -0.09 1.34
CA GLY A 149 2.22 -1.19 0.63
C GLY A 149 3.46 -1.66 1.36
N LEU A 150 3.88 -2.88 1.06
CA LEU A 150 5.00 -3.53 1.73
C LEU A 150 6.13 -3.89 0.75
N SER A 151 7.39 -3.78 1.18
CA SER A 151 8.56 -4.19 0.38
C SER A 151 8.57 -3.50 -0.99
N MET A 152 8.43 -4.24 -2.08
CA MET A 152 8.23 -3.71 -3.42
C MET A 152 7.06 -2.71 -3.48
N GLY A 153 5.95 -3.02 -2.79
CA GLY A 153 4.79 -2.12 -2.64
C GLY A 153 5.10 -0.90 -1.76
N GLY A 154 6.04 -1.01 -0.83
CA GLY A 154 6.55 0.13 -0.06
C GLY A 154 7.27 1.14 -0.97
N TYR A 155 8.13 0.67 -1.88
CA TYR A 155 8.73 1.50 -2.94
C TYR A 155 7.65 2.12 -3.84
N GLY A 156 6.67 1.30 -4.27
CA GLY A 156 5.55 1.76 -5.08
C GLY A 156 4.72 2.83 -4.39
N SER A 157 4.48 2.68 -3.08
CA SER A 157 3.73 3.66 -2.29
C SER A 157 4.47 5.01 -2.20
N TRP A 158 5.77 5.01 -1.96
CA TRP A 158 6.56 6.22 -1.99
C TRP A 158 6.51 6.90 -3.36
N TYR A 159 6.67 6.13 -4.44
CA TYR A 159 6.71 6.67 -5.79
C TYR A 159 5.34 7.21 -6.23
N LEU A 160 4.25 6.48 -5.96
CA LEU A 160 2.89 6.90 -6.27
C LEU A 160 2.49 8.17 -5.48
N ALA A 161 2.86 8.23 -4.20
CA ALA A 161 2.65 9.42 -3.39
C ALA A 161 3.44 10.64 -3.92
N HIS A 162 4.68 10.45 -4.40
CA HIS A 162 5.44 11.51 -5.03
C HIS A 162 4.79 12.03 -6.32
N ARG A 163 4.20 11.14 -7.11
CA ARG A 163 3.50 11.55 -8.34
C ARG A 163 2.24 12.37 -8.04
N HIS A 164 1.52 12.02 -6.99
CA HIS A 164 0.24 12.62 -6.60
C HIS A 164 0.20 12.98 -5.10
N PRO A 165 1.05 13.91 -4.65
CA PRO A 165 1.19 14.19 -3.21
C PRO A 165 -0.05 14.83 -2.58
N ASN A 166 -0.90 15.47 -3.38
CA ASN A 166 -2.15 16.09 -2.93
C ASN A 166 -3.37 15.17 -3.06
N LEU A 167 -3.19 13.92 -3.52
CA LEU A 167 -4.29 12.98 -3.68
C LEU A 167 -4.61 12.27 -2.35
N PHE A 168 -3.57 11.92 -1.60
CA PHE A 168 -3.71 11.04 -0.45
C PHE A 168 -3.91 11.81 0.86
N ALA A 169 -4.85 11.35 1.67
CA ALA A 169 -5.04 11.81 3.04
C ALA A 169 -3.92 11.29 3.97
N GLY A 170 -3.37 10.13 3.67
CA GLY A 170 -2.26 9.53 4.39
C GLY A 170 -1.62 8.38 3.64
N VAL A 171 -0.31 8.17 3.89
CA VAL A 171 0.49 7.13 3.22
C VAL A 171 1.30 6.32 4.23
N VAL A 172 1.25 4.99 4.09
CA VAL A 172 1.99 4.07 4.96
C VAL A 172 2.87 3.13 4.11
N PRO A 173 4.09 3.54 3.72
CA PRO A 173 5.04 2.66 3.07
C PRO A 173 5.79 1.83 4.11
N ILE A 174 5.83 0.50 3.94
CA ILE A 174 6.42 -0.44 4.90
C ILE A 174 7.63 -1.13 4.28
N CYS A 175 8.75 -1.19 5.01
CA CYS A 175 10.03 -1.82 4.63
C CYS A 175 10.41 -1.61 3.14
N GLY A 176 10.15 -0.41 2.63
CA GLY A 176 10.54 0.04 1.31
C GLY A 176 11.62 1.13 1.37
N GLY A 177 12.02 1.63 0.22
CA GLY A 177 12.93 2.77 0.10
C GLY A 177 12.32 3.88 -0.75
N CYS A 178 12.87 5.07 -0.61
CA CYS A 178 12.46 6.25 -1.35
C CYS A 178 13.69 7.03 -1.83
N ASP A 179 13.58 7.73 -2.92
CA ASP A 179 14.59 8.73 -3.30
C ASP A 179 14.46 9.97 -2.42
N ILE A 180 15.57 10.41 -1.84
CA ILE A 180 15.58 11.56 -0.90
C ILE A 180 15.19 12.89 -1.57
N SER A 181 15.34 13.01 -2.88
CA SER A 181 14.92 14.20 -3.63
C SER A 181 13.40 14.44 -3.59
N PHE A 182 12.61 13.41 -3.23
CA PHE A 182 11.16 13.53 -3.11
C PHE A 182 10.72 14.27 -1.83
N ALA A 183 11.60 14.39 -0.85
CA ALA A 183 11.31 14.95 0.47
C ALA A 183 10.69 16.35 0.41
N GLN A 184 11.23 17.24 -0.43
CA GLN A 184 10.75 18.61 -0.57
C GLN A 184 9.28 18.64 -1.02
N LYS A 185 8.93 17.84 -2.02
CA LYS A 185 7.57 17.79 -2.56
C LYS A 185 6.55 17.24 -1.56
N PHE A 186 6.93 16.24 -0.75
CA PHE A 186 6.08 15.75 0.34
C PHE A 186 5.87 16.80 1.44
N ALA A 187 6.93 17.55 1.78
CA ALA A 187 6.85 18.63 2.77
C ALA A 187 5.91 19.76 2.31
N GLU A 188 6.05 20.20 1.06
CA GLU A 188 5.21 21.25 0.45
C GLU A 188 3.73 20.85 0.42
N ALA A 189 3.43 19.56 0.15
CA ALA A 189 2.08 19.02 0.20
C ALA A 189 1.56 18.79 1.62
N ASN A 190 2.42 18.93 2.64
CA ASN A 190 2.12 18.55 4.03
C ASN A 190 1.50 17.14 4.15
N LEU A 191 1.94 16.20 3.29
CA LEU A 191 1.39 14.86 3.20
C LEU A 191 1.68 14.06 4.48
N PRO A 192 0.66 13.57 5.22
CA PRO A 192 0.88 12.72 6.37
C PRO A 192 1.46 11.36 5.96
N ILE A 193 2.65 11.04 6.46
CA ILE A 193 3.31 9.77 6.16
C ILE A 193 3.73 9.09 7.46
N TRP A 194 3.44 7.77 7.56
CA TRP A 194 4.00 6.93 8.61
C TRP A 194 4.73 5.76 7.98
N THR A 195 6.05 5.71 8.08
CA THR A 195 6.84 4.57 7.57
C THR A 195 7.33 3.67 8.69
N ILE A 196 7.36 2.36 8.41
CA ILE A 196 7.76 1.33 9.37
C ILE A 196 8.81 0.43 8.74
N HIS A 197 9.87 0.11 9.50
CA HIS A 197 10.93 -0.79 9.04
C HIS A 197 11.49 -1.60 10.21
N GLY A 198 11.89 -2.84 9.97
CA GLY A 198 12.64 -3.64 10.94
C GLY A 198 14.15 -3.36 10.85
N ASP A 199 14.83 -3.14 11.96
CA ASP A 199 16.25 -2.78 11.98
C ASP A 199 17.19 -3.94 11.56
N ALA A 200 16.70 -5.18 11.64
CA ALA A 200 17.41 -6.38 11.22
C ALA A 200 17.06 -6.85 9.79
N ASP A 201 16.43 -5.98 8.98
CA ASP A 201 16.07 -6.29 7.59
C ASP A 201 17.33 -6.53 6.72
N LYS A 202 17.44 -7.77 6.21
CA LYS A 202 18.55 -8.19 5.33
C LYS A 202 18.22 -8.10 3.83
N ILE A 203 16.97 -7.82 3.49
CA ILE A 203 16.48 -7.72 2.09
C ILE A 203 16.51 -6.27 1.62
N ILE A 204 15.83 -5.40 2.34
CA ILE A 204 15.85 -3.95 2.15
C ILE A 204 16.48 -3.33 3.39
N LYS A 205 17.61 -2.71 3.22
CA LYS A 205 18.34 -2.12 4.36
C LYS A 205 17.53 -1.01 5.00
N VAL A 206 17.46 -1.01 6.34
CA VAL A 206 16.73 -0.03 7.15
C VAL A 206 17.19 1.41 6.86
N GLU A 207 18.44 1.58 6.44
CA GLU A 207 19.01 2.85 6.00
C GLU A 207 18.19 3.52 4.91
N ARG A 208 17.50 2.74 4.05
CA ARG A 208 16.63 3.29 2.99
C ARG A 208 15.45 4.09 3.58
N SER A 209 14.90 3.64 4.71
CA SER A 209 13.88 4.40 5.43
C SER A 209 14.49 5.55 6.25
N ARG A 210 15.61 5.33 6.92
CA ARG A 210 16.28 6.37 7.72
C ARG A 210 16.66 7.60 6.87
N GLU A 211 17.14 7.38 5.65
CA GLU A 211 17.55 8.44 4.72
C GLU A 211 16.39 9.35 4.34
N ILE A 212 15.27 8.79 3.89
CA ILE A 212 14.10 9.59 3.51
C ILE A 212 13.45 10.26 4.73
N VAL A 213 13.39 9.57 5.87
CA VAL A 213 12.88 10.15 7.13
C VAL A 213 13.70 11.36 7.54
N HIS A 214 15.04 11.26 7.48
CA HIS A 214 15.93 12.39 7.77
C HIS A 214 15.71 13.55 6.80
N ALA A 215 15.68 13.26 5.50
CA ALA A 215 15.47 14.27 4.46
C ALA A 215 14.11 14.97 4.62
N LEU A 216 13.05 14.22 4.89
CA LEU A 216 11.71 14.77 5.04
C LEU A 216 11.57 15.62 6.30
N ARG A 217 12.14 15.20 7.43
CA ARG A 217 12.21 16.02 8.66
C ARG A 217 12.98 17.31 8.44
N LYS A 218 14.09 17.25 7.71
CA LYS A 218 14.87 18.43 7.35
C LYS A 218 14.10 19.40 6.47
N ALA A 219 13.24 18.90 5.58
CA ALA A 219 12.35 19.70 4.74
C ALA A 219 11.10 20.21 5.49
N GLY A 220 10.91 19.87 6.77
CA GLY A 220 9.73 20.26 7.56
C GLY A 220 8.49 19.44 7.28
N GLY A 221 8.63 18.27 6.68
CA GLY A 221 7.50 17.41 6.29
C GLY A 221 6.88 16.63 7.45
N ASN A 222 5.63 16.22 7.25
CA ASN A 222 4.82 15.49 8.22
C ASN A 222 5.12 13.98 8.16
N ILE A 223 6.11 13.52 8.93
CA ILE A 223 6.53 12.11 8.93
C ILE A 223 6.66 11.52 10.33
N THR A 224 5.95 10.40 10.53
CA THR A 224 6.15 9.47 11.64
C THR A 224 7.01 8.31 11.18
N TYR A 225 7.94 7.86 12.01
CA TYR A 225 8.81 6.71 11.74
C TYR A 225 8.84 5.76 12.92
N THR A 226 8.60 4.49 12.64
CA THR A 226 8.76 3.39 13.61
C THR A 226 9.80 2.41 13.09
N GLU A 227 10.91 2.31 13.81
CA GLU A 227 11.93 1.29 13.61
C GLU A 227 11.72 0.20 14.65
N ILE A 228 11.55 -1.06 14.19
CA ILE A 228 11.21 -2.16 15.10
C ILE A 228 12.48 -2.97 15.41
N PRO A 229 12.92 -3.01 16.67
CA PRO A 229 14.17 -3.68 17.05
C PRO A 229 14.12 -5.19 16.82
N ASN A 230 15.20 -5.73 16.25
CA ASN A 230 15.40 -7.15 15.97
C ASN A 230 14.37 -7.78 15.02
N VAL A 231 13.63 -6.96 14.25
CA VAL A 231 12.70 -7.42 13.25
C VAL A 231 13.34 -7.38 11.86
N GLY A 232 13.20 -8.48 11.13
CA GLY A 232 13.65 -8.61 9.73
C GLY A 232 12.70 -7.95 8.74
N HIS A 233 12.72 -8.45 7.50
CA HIS A 233 11.96 -7.88 6.39
C HIS A 233 10.44 -7.84 6.59
N ASN A 234 9.88 -8.75 7.39
CA ASN A 234 8.45 -8.93 7.58
C ASN A 234 7.79 -7.97 8.60
N SER A 235 8.30 -6.74 8.70
CA SER A 235 7.79 -5.70 9.61
C SER A 235 6.31 -5.32 9.38
N TRP A 236 5.71 -5.68 8.23
CA TRP A 236 4.28 -5.49 7.97
C TRP A 236 3.34 -6.25 8.93
N TYR A 237 3.81 -7.33 9.58
CA TYR A 237 3.01 -7.99 10.60
C TYR A 237 2.77 -7.11 11.83
N PHE A 238 3.72 -6.25 12.16
CA PHE A 238 3.59 -5.25 13.22
C PHE A 238 2.78 -4.05 12.74
N ALA A 239 3.08 -3.57 11.52
CA ALA A 239 2.40 -2.42 10.94
C ALA A 239 0.87 -2.61 10.85
N TYR A 240 0.44 -3.78 10.40
CA TYR A 240 -0.98 -4.13 10.30
C TYR A 240 -1.52 -4.87 11.54
N GLY A 241 -0.77 -4.89 12.63
CA GLY A 241 -1.20 -5.46 13.91
C GLY A 241 -2.20 -4.57 14.67
N PRO A 242 -2.72 -5.05 15.82
CA PRO A 242 -3.78 -4.36 16.60
C PRO A 242 -3.44 -2.94 17.05
N ASN A 243 -2.18 -2.66 17.31
CA ASN A 243 -1.66 -1.34 17.69
C ASN A 243 -0.86 -0.71 16.55
N GLY A 244 -1.16 -1.10 15.33
CA GLY A 244 -0.45 -0.66 14.15
C GLY A 244 -0.99 0.65 13.57
N VAL A 245 -0.69 0.86 12.30
CA VAL A 245 -0.89 2.14 11.62
C VAL A 245 -2.32 2.42 11.16
N MET A 246 -3.22 1.43 11.18
CA MET A 246 -4.53 1.59 10.54
C MET A 246 -5.40 2.63 11.24
N GLU A 247 -5.43 2.65 12.57
CA GLU A 247 -6.15 3.67 13.34
C GLU A 247 -5.68 5.09 12.99
N TRP A 248 -4.37 5.27 12.93
CA TRP A 248 -3.77 6.54 12.54
C TRP A 248 -4.11 6.90 11.09
N LEU A 249 -4.00 5.95 10.16
CA LEU A 249 -4.23 6.18 8.73
C LEU A 249 -5.67 6.63 8.48
N PHE A 250 -6.64 5.92 9.05
CA PHE A 250 -8.06 6.24 8.91
C PHE A 250 -8.50 7.50 9.67
N GLY A 251 -7.65 8.00 10.58
CA GLY A 251 -7.81 9.30 11.23
C GLY A 251 -7.37 10.49 10.38
N GLN A 252 -6.66 10.27 9.27
CA GLN A 252 -6.19 11.36 8.40
C GLN A 252 -7.30 11.83 7.45
N ARG A 253 -7.26 13.12 7.10
CA ARG A 253 -8.10 13.72 6.06
C ARG A 253 -7.27 14.64 5.18
N ASN A 254 -7.53 14.60 3.90
CA ASN A 254 -7.00 15.56 2.95
C ASN A 254 -7.85 16.83 2.98
N LEU A 255 -7.31 17.89 3.56
CA LEU A 255 -8.01 19.17 3.72
C LEU A 255 -7.98 20.05 2.45
N ASN A 256 -7.28 19.61 1.40
CA ASN A 256 -7.18 20.33 0.12
C ASN A 256 -8.26 19.89 -0.89
N VAL A 257 -9.10 18.93 -0.54
CA VAL A 257 -10.25 18.51 -1.35
C VAL A 257 -11.44 19.36 -0.95
N GLU A 258 -11.92 20.18 -1.86
CA GLU A 258 -13.20 20.90 -1.71
C GLU A 258 -14.34 19.88 -1.80
N ASP A 259 -15.33 20.02 -0.90
CA ASP A 259 -16.55 19.19 -0.85
C ASP A 259 -17.43 19.38 -2.10
#